data_dc16cd83a0c6f25d3d2e2e5b840db74a
#
_entry.id   dc16cd83a0c6f25d3d2e2e5b840db74a
#
_cell.length_a   1.000
_cell.length_b   1.000
_cell.length_c   1.000
_cell.angle_alpha   90.00
_cell.angle_beta   90.00
_cell.angle_gamma   90.00
#
_symmetry.space_group_name_H-M   'P 1'
#
loop_
_entity.id
_entity.type
_entity.pdbx_description
1 polymer ?
#
loop_
_entity_poly.entity_id
_entity_poly.type
_entity_poly.pdbx_seq_one_letter_code
_entity_poly.pdbx_strand_id
1 'polypeptide(L)'
;MRWRSALAISFSAVILAAACAQTGTTTPSGSAAGSAKASTAVTTGGTFRFGQSGDISALDPWNVTDGNSLLVTRQIFESLVDYEPASFKIVPKLATKWESSADGMTWTFTLRDGVKFHDGTDFDAAAVVFNFERARFTKSEWRPTKPVADDFAYYGDQWGGTDNDSVITKVEAKDAKTVVFTTKTPYGPFLATMAMSAFPIVSPKSIKDDKDGWLLVGSKGAAGTGPFIFKPGAWQKDQQITLERNPSYWQKDSAGKALPYLDKVVFRFIKDTAARLAELKAGSIDAMRDFSPQDIPTITADSSLAVIPRPPFNVGYLGVNLSIKPFDNLKIRQAVAMAINKKAIIDTLYAGEAKAASQFLVPGMLGYDDSVTDFYKFDQAAAKKLIADSGVASPITTELWYMPVSRPYYPDPKKVAEAFASDLAAIGITANLKSVDWTTYRKEAKENKYPLWLLGWTGDNGDPDNFLNVFFHPKVVNGQDNPTENGAWSNPAAWALLRKGQSEIDPAKRADLYKQVSKLVQNDVPRIPMFYANPPTAASKKVQGYLPHPSGGEAFTLVTITK
;
A
#
# COMPACT_ATOMS: atom_id res chain seq x y z
N MET A 1 -21.25 -26.95 58.84
CA MET A 1 -21.61 -25.77 59.65
C MET A 1 -21.72 -24.60 58.69
N ARG A 2 -22.93 -24.21 58.23
CA ARG A 2 -23.83 -23.16 58.75
C ARG A 2 -23.10 -21.80 58.79
N TRP A 3 -23.48 -20.68 58.12
CA TRP A 3 -24.80 -20.12 57.74
C TRP A 3 -24.59 -19.08 56.64
N ARG A 4 -25.37 -19.01 55.64
CA ARG A 4 -26.37 -18.14 55.03
C ARG A 4 -26.50 -16.71 55.62
N SER A 5 -26.53 -15.68 54.77
CA SER A 5 -27.65 -14.73 54.72
C SER A 5 -27.58 -13.90 53.40
N ALA A 6 -28.67 -13.95 52.67
CA ALA A 6 -29.05 -13.08 51.59
C ALA A 6 -29.79 -11.85 52.11
N LEU A 7 -29.70 -10.70 51.46
CA LEU A 7 -30.71 -9.64 51.56
C LEU A 7 -30.94 -9.01 50.21
N ALA A 8 -32.13 -9.23 49.72
CA ALA A 8 -32.75 -8.47 48.62
C ALA A 8 -33.58 -7.36 49.22
N ILE A 9 -33.61 -6.16 48.63
CA ILE A 9 -34.63 -5.13 48.86
C ILE A 9 -35.11 -4.57 47.54
N SER A 10 -36.44 -4.49 47.49
CA SER A 10 -37.31 -4.32 46.36
C SER A 10 -37.60 -2.85 46.00
N PHE A 11 -38.09 -2.68 44.78
CA PHE A 11 -38.93 -1.66 44.18
C PHE A 11 -39.76 -0.73 45.11
N SER A 12 -39.89 0.52 44.71
CA SER A 12 -41.17 1.25 44.78
C SER A 12 -41.25 2.35 43.73
N ALA A 13 -42.17 2.17 42.81
CA ALA A 13 -42.72 3.21 41.93
C ALA A 13 -43.75 4.04 42.66
N VAL A 14 -43.76 5.35 42.47
CA VAL A 14 -44.89 6.20 42.83
C VAL A 14 -45.28 7.03 41.61
N ILE A 15 -46.50 6.77 41.13
CA ILE A 15 -47.27 7.60 40.22
C ILE A 15 -48.14 8.50 41.06
N LEU A 16 -48.18 9.82 40.79
CA LEU A 16 -49.27 10.68 41.18
C LEU A 16 -49.54 11.72 40.09
N ALA A 17 -50.75 11.67 39.60
CA ALA A 17 -51.36 12.64 38.70
C ALA A 17 -52.27 13.59 39.49
N ALA A 18 -52.43 14.79 39.02
CA ALA A 18 -53.61 15.70 38.97
C ALA A 18 -53.18 17.15 39.23
N ALA A 19 -53.48 18.05 38.44
CA ALA A 19 -54.58 18.69 37.79
C ALA A 19 -54.47 20.23 37.96
N CYS A 20 -54.60 20.90 36.83
CA CYS A 20 -55.12 22.26 36.52
C CYS A 20 -55.07 23.41 37.50
N ALA A 21 -54.43 24.50 37.08
CA ALA A 21 -55.04 25.86 37.11
C ALA A 21 -54.31 26.79 36.10
N GLN A 22 -55.08 27.44 35.22
CA GLN A 22 -54.68 28.46 34.25
C GLN A 22 -54.39 29.79 34.92
N THR A 23 -53.29 30.43 34.54
CA THR A 23 -53.29 31.92 34.35
C THR A 23 -52.25 32.23 33.28
N GLY A 24 -52.61 32.92 32.25
CA GLY A 24 -51.82 33.28 31.10
C GLY A 24 -50.80 34.37 31.36
N THR A 25 -49.72 34.31 30.68
CA THR A 25 -48.95 35.44 30.16
C THR A 25 -48.09 35.05 28.98
N THR A 26 -48.06 35.88 28.02
CA THR A 26 -47.51 35.98 26.71
C THR A 26 -46.13 35.34 26.47
N THR A 27 -46.07 34.52 25.40
CA THR A 27 -44.89 33.98 24.74
C THR A 27 -44.04 35.04 24.03
N PRO A 28 -42.73 34.82 23.94
CA PRO A 28 -42.11 34.95 22.65
C PRO A 28 -41.63 33.60 22.14
N SER A 29 -42.15 33.24 20.99
CA SER A 29 -41.77 32.11 20.15
C SER A 29 -40.31 32.25 19.74
N GLY A 30 -39.41 31.51 20.38
CA GLY A 30 -38.05 31.30 19.92
C GLY A 30 -38.00 30.08 19.02
N SER A 31 -38.10 30.28 17.71
CA SER A 31 -37.75 29.25 16.71
C SER A 31 -36.32 28.77 16.96
N ALA A 32 -36.18 27.56 17.45
CA ALA A 32 -34.92 26.81 17.31
C ALA A 32 -34.73 26.50 15.80
N ALA A 33 -34.10 27.44 15.11
CA ALA A 33 -33.55 27.17 13.79
C ALA A 33 -32.45 26.11 13.96
N GLY A 34 -32.79 24.87 13.68
CA GLY A 34 -31.80 23.82 13.42
C GLY A 34 -30.85 24.33 12.34
N SER A 35 -29.59 24.55 12.71
CA SER A 35 -28.55 24.85 11.76
C SER A 35 -28.42 23.68 10.80
N ALA A 36 -29.17 23.74 9.72
CA ALA A 36 -28.88 22.94 8.54
C ALA A 36 -27.43 23.30 8.13
N LYS A 37 -26.48 22.37 8.29
CA LYS A 37 -25.17 22.50 7.69
C LYS A 37 -25.40 22.83 6.21
N ALA A 38 -25.06 24.04 5.82
CA ALA A 38 -25.12 24.47 4.44
C ALA A 38 -24.29 23.45 3.62
N SER A 39 -24.97 22.68 2.79
CA SER A 39 -24.33 21.85 1.77
C SER A 39 -23.63 22.84 0.84
N THR A 40 -22.33 23.06 1.05
CA THR A 40 -21.52 23.83 0.12
C THR A 40 -21.60 23.12 -1.23
N ALA A 41 -22.16 23.81 -2.21
CA ALA A 41 -22.30 23.26 -3.57
C ALA A 41 -20.92 22.80 -4.07
N VAL A 42 -20.81 21.51 -4.40
CA VAL A 42 -19.56 20.94 -4.91
C VAL A 42 -19.17 21.65 -6.20
N THR A 43 -18.00 22.29 -6.21
CA THR A 43 -17.42 22.93 -7.41
C THR A 43 -17.08 21.86 -8.43
N THR A 44 -17.53 22.05 -9.68
CA THR A 44 -17.18 21.15 -10.80
C THR A 44 -16.44 21.89 -11.87
N GLY A 45 -15.68 21.15 -12.68
CA GLY A 45 -14.84 21.68 -13.74
C GLY A 45 -13.42 21.98 -13.26
N GLY A 46 -12.62 22.53 -14.13
CA GLY A 46 -11.25 22.91 -13.88
C GLY A 46 -10.23 21.79 -14.14
N THR A 47 -8.97 22.16 -13.97
CA THR A 47 -7.83 21.28 -14.21
C THR A 47 -7.06 21.06 -12.92
N PHE A 48 -6.82 19.82 -12.55
CA PHE A 48 -5.93 19.42 -11.47
C PHE A 48 -4.56 19.05 -12.02
N ARG A 49 -3.52 19.76 -11.57
CA ARG A 49 -2.13 19.56 -11.98
C ARG A 49 -1.36 18.87 -10.88
N PHE A 50 -0.93 17.65 -11.13
CA PHE A 50 -0.22 16.83 -10.14
C PHE A 50 1.25 16.68 -10.54
N GLY A 51 2.16 17.12 -9.66
CA GLY A 51 3.60 16.95 -9.82
C GLY A 51 4.08 15.57 -9.36
N GLN A 52 4.67 14.78 -10.27
CA GLN A 52 5.27 13.49 -9.94
C GLN A 52 6.76 13.44 -10.33
N SER A 53 7.50 12.51 -9.71
CA SER A 53 8.96 12.43 -9.76
C SER A 53 9.54 11.97 -11.10
N GLY A 54 8.72 11.51 -12.04
CA GLY A 54 9.20 11.04 -13.34
C GLY A 54 8.06 10.75 -14.30
N ASP A 55 8.45 10.44 -15.53
CA ASP A 55 7.54 10.00 -16.58
C ASP A 55 6.97 8.61 -16.28
N ILE A 56 5.96 8.22 -17.01
CA ILE A 56 5.43 6.85 -17.02
C ILE A 56 6.25 5.97 -17.95
N SER A 57 6.34 4.68 -17.63
CA SER A 57 7.04 3.71 -18.48
C SER A 57 6.16 3.22 -19.63
N ALA A 58 4.85 3.04 -19.37
CA ALA A 58 3.85 2.65 -20.36
C ALA A 58 2.44 3.00 -19.87
N LEU A 59 1.46 2.90 -20.79
CA LEU A 59 0.03 3.04 -20.48
C LEU A 59 -0.67 1.70 -20.24
N ASP A 60 -0.05 0.56 -20.56
CA ASP A 60 -0.60 -0.74 -20.24
C ASP A 60 -0.41 -1.07 -18.75
N PRO A 61 -1.46 -1.08 -17.94
CA PRO A 61 -1.35 -1.31 -16.50
C PRO A 61 -0.83 -2.70 -16.14
N TRP A 62 -0.95 -3.68 -17.03
CA TRP A 62 -0.44 -5.04 -16.84
C TRP A 62 1.07 -5.18 -17.10
N ASN A 63 1.67 -4.18 -17.76
CA ASN A 63 3.09 -4.14 -18.14
C ASN A 63 3.89 -3.06 -17.40
N VAL A 64 3.39 -2.57 -16.26
CA VAL A 64 4.07 -1.58 -15.42
C VAL A 64 4.07 -2.02 -13.97
N THR A 65 5.20 -1.76 -13.30
CA THR A 65 5.38 -2.01 -11.85
C THR A 65 5.76 -0.76 -11.09
N ASP A 66 6.02 0.34 -11.79
CA ASP A 66 6.40 1.61 -11.15
C ASP A 66 5.19 2.44 -10.71
N GLY A 67 5.32 3.10 -9.56
CA GLY A 67 4.23 3.86 -8.95
C GLY A 67 3.81 5.12 -9.73
N ASN A 68 4.63 5.67 -10.64
CA ASN A 68 4.25 6.81 -11.48
C ASN A 68 3.29 6.36 -12.58
N SER A 69 3.60 5.26 -13.25
CA SER A 69 2.75 4.65 -14.28
C SER A 69 1.42 4.18 -13.68
N LEU A 70 1.45 3.45 -12.54
CA LEU A 70 0.24 2.97 -11.88
C LEU A 70 -0.68 4.10 -11.41
N LEU A 71 -0.14 5.24 -10.97
CA LEU A 71 -0.96 6.39 -10.58
C LEU A 71 -1.73 6.99 -11.77
N VAL A 72 -1.09 7.08 -12.93
CA VAL A 72 -1.72 7.59 -14.16
C VAL A 72 -2.75 6.58 -14.69
N THR A 73 -2.36 5.32 -14.83
CA THR A 73 -3.23 4.27 -15.41
C THR A 73 -4.47 4.03 -14.56
N ARG A 74 -4.40 4.18 -13.24
CA ARG A 74 -5.56 4.08 -12.33
C ARG A 74 -6.65 5.14 -12.61
N GLN A 75 -6.33 6.26 -13.25
CA GLN A 75 -7.36 7.24 -13.64
C GLN A 75 -8.11 6.81 -14.90
N ILE A 76 -7.53 5.90 -15.69
CA ILE A 76 -8.04 5.45 -16.98
C ILE A 76 -8.75 4.10 -16.85
N PHE A 77 -8.22 3.21 -16.00
CA PHE A 77 -8.66 1.82 -15.89
C PHE A 77 -9.15 1.50 -14.48
N GLU A 78 -10.04 0.51 -14.37
CA GLU A 78 -10.61 0.06 -13.10
C GLU A 78 -10.55 -1.46 -12.98
N SER A 79 -10.32 -1.95 -11.75
CA SER A 79 -10.32 -3.37 -11.40
C SER A 79 -11.74 -3.85 -11.04
N LEU A 80 -11.92 -5.16 -10.85
CA LEU A 80 -13.21 -5.73 -10.42
C LEU A 80 -13.62 -5.25 -9.03
N VAL A 81 -12.67 -5.17 -8.13
CA VAL A 81 -12.79 -4.63 -6.77
C VAL A 81 -11.73 -3.59 -6.54
N ASP A 82 -11.88 -2.75 -5.53
CA ASP A 82 -10.96 -1.67 -5.20
C ASP A 82 -10.76 -1.59 -3.70
N TYR A 83 -9.80 -0.79 -3.26
CA TYR A 83 -9.67 -0.41 -1.85
C TYR A 83 -10.52 0.83 -1.55
N GLU A 84 -11.12 0.83 -0.37
CA GLU A 84 -11.71 2.05 0.19
C GLU A 84 -10.61 3.11 0.35
N PRO A 85 -10.85 4.38 0.02
CA PRO A 85 -9.85 5.43 0.18
C PRO A 85 -9.23 5.45 1.57
N ALA A 86 -7.90 5.60 1.63
CA ALA A 86 -7.10 5.63 2.86
C ALA A 86 -7.17 4.37 3.75
N SER A 87 -7.63 3.23 3.23
CA SER A 87 -7.68 1.96 3.95
C SER A 87 -7.33 0.75 3.08
N PHE A 88 -7.28 -0.45 3.69
CA PHE A 88 -7.10 -1.72 2.99
C PHE A 88 -8.40 -2.52 2.84
N LYS A 89 -9.53 -1.91 3.16
CA LYS A 89 -10.82 -2.58 3.03
C LYS A 89 -11.21 -2.70 1.56
N ILE A 90 -11.53 -3.91 1.13
CA ILE A 90 -11.99 -4.20 -0.24
C ILE A 90 -13.42 -3.71 -0.41
N VAL A 91 -13.67 -3.00 -1.50
CA VAL A 91 -14.98 -2.46 -1.88
C VAL A 91 -15.34 -2.82 -3.32
N PRO A 92 -16.65 -2.88 -3.66
CA PRO A 92 -17.12 -3.08 -5.02
C PRO A 92 -16.62 -1.98 -5.98
N LYS A 93 -16.22 -2.40 -7.20
CA LYS A 93 -15.86 -1.47 -8.29
C LYS A 93 -16.59 -1.90 -9.58
N LEU A 94 -15.93 -2.55 -10.54
CA LEU A 94 -16.59 -3.13 -11.72
C LEU A 94 -17.42 -4.38 -11.39
N ALA A 95 -17.10 -5.09 -10.31
CA ALA A 95 -17.99 -6.08 -9.72
C ALA A 95 -18.85 -5.45 -8.62
N THR A 96 -20.10 -5.85 -8.52
CA THR A 96 -21.06 -5.40 -7.49
C THR A 96 -21.06 -6.29 -6.26
N LYS A 97 -20.74 -7.58 -6.45
CA LYS A 97 -20.54 -8.57 -5.39
C LYS A 97 -19.61 -9.69 -5.85
N TRP A 98 -19.12 -10.44 -4.88
CA TRP A 98 -18.35 -11.67 -5.11
C TRP A 98 -18.64 -12.70 -4.03
N GLU A 99 -18.40 -13.96 -4.37
CA GLU A 99 -18.56 -15.09 -3.47
C GLU A 99 -17.41 -16.09 -3.72
N SER A 100 -16.90 -16.71 -2.65
CA SER A 100 -16.01 -17.86 -2.76
C SER A 100 -16.77 -19.16 -2.52
N SER A 101 -16.34 -20.25 -3.15
CA SER A 101 -16.78 -21.60 -2.78
C SER A 101 -16.29 -21.97 -1.38
N ALA A 102 -16.95 -22.96 -0.77
CA ALA A 102 -16.59 -23.40 0.59
C ALA A 102 -15.15 -23.93 0.71
N ASP A 103 -14.59 -24.45 -0.38
CA ASP A 103 -13.19 -24.90 -0.46
C ASP A 103 -12.21 -23.78 -0.79
N GLY A 104 -12.70 -22.55 -1.04
CA GLY A 104 -11.88 -21.40 -1.37
C GLY A 104 -11.18 -21.43 -2.72
N MET A 105 -11.53 -22.39 -3.59
CA MET A 105 -10.88 -22.58 -4.88
C MET A 105 -11.63 -21.94 -6.05
N THR A 106 -12.85 -21.49 -5.84
CA THR A 106 -13.67 -20.84 -6.87
C THR A 106 -14.17 -19.50 -6.38
N TRP A 107 -13.96 -18.46 -7.19
CA TRP A 107 -14.42 -17.10 -6.92
C TRP A 107 -15.36 -16.65 -8.03
N THR A 108 -16.60 -16.32 -7.68
CA THR A 108 -17.63 -15.85 -8.61
C THR A 108 -17.89 -14.37 -8.41
N PHE A 109 -17.74 -13.57 -9.46
CA PHE A 109 -18.00 -12.13 -9.46
C PHE A 109 -19.25 -11.81 -10.29
N THR A 110 -20.14 -11.01 -9.73
CA THR A 110 -21.25 -10.39 -10.46
C THR A 110 -20.84 -9.00 -10.92
N LEU A 111 -20.83 -8.77 -12.22
CA LEU A 111 -20.36 -7.53 -12.83
C LEU A 111 -21.45 -6.44 -12.82
N ARG A 112 -21.00 -5.21 -12.88
CA ARG A 112 -21.85 -4.01 -12.94
C ARG A 112 -22.50 -3.87 -14.33
N ASP A 113 -23.77 -3.48 -14.33
CA ASP A 113 -24.53 -3.21 -15.55
C ASP A 113 -24.19 -1.84 -16.15
N GLY A 114 -24.30 -1.75 -17.49
CA GLY A 114 -24.29 -0.50 -18.23
C GLY A 114 -22.95 0.24 -18.25
N VAL A 115 -21.86 -0.40 -17.82
CA VAL A 115 -20.51 0.15 -17.91
C VAL A 115 -20.00 0.03 -19.34
N LYS A 116 -19.44 1.12 -19.86
CA LYS A 116 -18.80 1.15 -21.18
C LYS A 116 -17.33 1.52 -21.07
N PHE A 117 -16.53 0.94 -21.95
CA PHE A 117 -15.17 1.38 -22.17
C PHE A 117 -15.14 2.74 -22.89
N HIS A 118 -14.03 3.45 -22.80
CA HIS A 118 -13.84 4.76 -23.46
C HIS A 118 -13.96 4.70 -24.99
N ASP A 119 -13.79 3.54 -25.61
CA ASP A 119 -13.98 3.30 -27.03
C ASP A 119 -15.44 2.97 -27.42
N GLY A 120 -16.35 3.04 -26.46
CA GLY A 120 -17.80 2.83 -26.62
C GLY A 120 -18.25 1.36 -26.57
N THR A 121 -17.32 0.40 -26.51
CA THR A 121 -17.68 -1.03 -26.33
C THR A 121 -18.18 -1.30 -24.91
N ASP A 122 -18.99 -2.35 -24.75
CA ASP A 122 -19.54 -2.74 -23.46
C ASP A 122 -18.50 -3.48 -22.61
N PHE A 123 -18.51 -3.22 -21.29
CA PHE A 123 -17.79 -4.01 -20.32
C PHE A 123 -18.62 -5.23 -19.95
N ASP A 124 -18.05 -6.42 -20.10
CA ASP A 124 -18.66 -7.70 -19.81
C ASP A 124 -17.67 -8.74 -19.25
N ALA A 125 -18.16 -9.93 -18.95
CA ALA A 125 -17.33 -11.03 -18.45
C ALA A 125 -16.31 -11.52 -19.48
N ALA A 126 -16.59 -11.41 -20.78
CA ALA A 126 -15.64 -11.80 -21.82
C ALA A 126 -14.41 -10.85 -21.83
N ALA A 127 -14.62 -9.56 -21.56
CA ALA A 127 -13.51 -8.62 -21.41
C ALA A 127 -12.61 -8.98 -20.20
N VAL A 128 -13.19 -9.44 -19.09
CA VAL A 128 -12.43 -9.90 -17.93
C VAL A 128 -11.59 -11.13 -18.29
N VAL A 129 -12.21 -12.16 -18.90
CA VAL A 129 -11.51 -13.37 -19.37
C VAL A 129 -10.35 -12.99 -20.28
N PHE A 130 -10.57 -12.12 -21.27
CA PHE A 130 -9.55 -11.68 -22.21
C PHE A 130 -8.32 -11.09 -21.51
N ASN A 131 -8.50 -10.20 -20.52
CA ASN A 131 -7.41 -9.54 -19.83
C ASN A 131 -6.57 -10.54 -19.01
N PHE A 132 -7.22 -11.43 -18.26
CA PHE A 132 -6.52 -12.43 -17.45
C PHE A 132 -5.81 -13.47 -18.30
N GLU A 133 -6.42 -13.97 -19.38
CA GLU A 133 -5.80 -14.95 -20.27
C GLU A 133 -4.66 -14.36 -21.10
N ARG A 134 -4.77 -13.07 -21.46
CA ARG A 134 -3.66 -12.33 -22.07
C ARG A 134 -2.42 -12.31 -21.17
N ALA A 135 -2.59 -12.08 -19.89
CA ALA A 135 -1.48 -12.02 -18.95
C ALA A 135 -1.00 -13.41 -18.51
N ARG A 136 -1.93 -14.34 -18.31
CA ARG A 136 -1.65 -15.69 -17.82
C ARG A 136 -0.83 -16.52 -18.82
N PHE A 137 -1.16 -16.45 -20.10
CA PHE A 137 -0.49 -17.27 -21.11
C PHE A 137 0.66 -16.51 -21.78
N THR A 138 1.90 -17.02 -21.62
CA THR A 138 3.09 -16.42 -22.23
C THR A 138 3.05 -16.43 -23.76
N LYS A 139 2.30 -17.36 -24.35
CA LYS A 139 2.09 -17.49 -25.81
C LYS A 139 0.80 -16.85 -26.28
N SER A 140 0.15 -16.00 -25.48
CA SER A 140 -1.06 -15.27 -25.94
C SER A 140 -0.71 -14.39 -27.14
N GLU A 141 -1.50 -14.50 -28.21
CA GLU A 141 -1.37 -13.66 -29.41
C GLU A 141 -1.58 -12.15 -29.12
N TRP A 142 -2.20 -11.85 -27.97
CA TRP A 142 -2.49 -10.47 -27.53
C TRP A 142 -1.41 -9.87 -26.64
N ARG A 143 -0.35 -10.60 -26.36
CA ARG A 143 0.85 -10.00 -25.76
C ARG A 143 1.58 -9.14 -26.80
N PRO A 144 2.28 -8.07 -26.37
CA PRO A 144 3.13 -7.29 -27.27
C PRO A 144 4.18 -8.16 -27.95
N THR A 145 4.45 -7.88 -29.21
CA THR A 145 5.55 -8.57 -29.96
C THR A 145 6.90 -7.94 -29.67
N LYS A 146 6.92 -6.69 -29.18
CA LYS A 146 8.14 -5.99 -28.78
C LYS A 146 8.39 -6.18 -27.29
N PRO A 147 9.64 -6.31 -26.86
CA PRO A 147 9.99 -6.36 -25.46
C PRO A 147 9.42 -5.13 -24.71
N VAL A 148 8.74 -5.38 -23.60
CA VAL A 148 8.29 -4.37 -22.65
C VAL A 148 9.09 -4.51 -21.38
N ALA A 149 9.29 -3.41 -20.65
CA ALA A 149 10.21 -3.39 -19.52
C ALA A 149 9.87 -4.43 -18.44
N ASP A 150 8.59 -4.62 -18.16
CA ASP A 150 8.15 -5.45 -17.03
C ASP A 150 7.41 -6.75 -17.44
N ASP A 151 7.11 -6.95 -18.70
CA ASP A 151 6.54 -8.18 -19.32
C ASP A 151 5.54 -8.96 -18.42
N PHE A 152 4.49 -8.27 -17.96
CA PHE A 152 3.49 -8.84 -17.04
C PHE A 152 4.07 -9.32 -15.70
N ALA A 153 5.17 -8.74 -15.23
CA ALA A 153 5.88 -9.18 -14.02
C ALA A 153 4.95 -9.28 -12.80
N TYR A 154 4.11 -8.29 -12.54
CA TYR A 154 3.16 -8.37 -11.44
C TYR A 154 2.18 -9.54 -11.55
N TYR A 155 1.79 -9.95 -12.77
CA TYR A 155 0.97 -11.15 -12.88
C TYR A 155 1.73 -12.38 -12.36
N GLY A 156 2.95 -12.58 -12.83
CA GLY A 156 3.80 -13.69 -12.38
C GLY A 156 4.05 -13.66 -10.87
N ASP A 157 4.42 -12.50 -10.34
CA ASP A 157 4.77 -12.32 -8.93
C ASP A 157 3.57 -12.54 -7.99
N GLN A 158 2.40 -12.04 -8.35
CA GLN A 158 1.22 -12.06 -7.48
C GLN A 158 0.36 -13.33 -7.65
N TRP A 159 0.43 -13.99 -8.80
CA TRP A 159 -0.35 -15.21 -9.10
C TRP A 159 0.53 -16.46 -9.21
N GLY A 160 1.76 -16.40 -8.68
CA GLY A 160 2.66 -17.55 -8.53
C GLY A 160 3.27 -18.06 -9.83
N GLY A 161 3.25 -17.25 -10.90
CA GLY A 161 3.80 -17.61 -12.20
C GLY A 161 2.80 -17.41 -13.35
N THR A 162 3.20 -17.88 -14.53
CA THR A 162 2.39 -17.84 -15.77
C THR A 162 2.10 -19.27 -16.24
N ASP A 163 1.29 -19.40 -17.26
CA ASP A 163 0.90 -20.68 -17.86
C ASP A 163 0.44 -21.70 -16.78
N ASN A 164 1.08 -22.86 -16.70
CA ASN A 164 0.75 -23.89 -15.73
C ASN A 164 1.23 -23.58 -14.30
N ASP A 165 2.09 -22.59 -14.11
CA ASP A 165 2.58 -22.23 -12.78
C ASP A 165 1.62 -21.28 -12.04
N SER A 166 0.81 -20.55 -12.78
CA SER A 166 -0.19 -19.65 -12.20
C SER A 166 -1.11 -20.34 -11.19
N VAL A 167 -1.37 -19.67 -10.08
CA VAL A 167 -2.40 -20.08 -9.09
C VAL A 167 -3.78 -20.11 -9.74
N ILE A 168 -4.09 -19.17 -10.65
CA ILE A 168 -5.32 -19.17 -11.43
C ILE A 168 -5.21 -20.24 -12.53
N THR A 169 -6.08 -21.25 -12.47
CA THR A 169 -6.12 -22.32 -13.48
C THR A 169 -7.12 -22.05 -14.58
N LYS A 170 -8.18 -21.30 -14.29
CA LYS A 170 -9.26 -21.02 -15.24
C LYS A 170 -9.93 -19.68 -14.93
N VAL A 171 -10.33 -18.98 -16.00
CA VAL A 171 -11.21 -17.82 -15.93
C VAL A 171 -12.32 -18.03 -16.94
N GLU A 172 -13.58 -18.00 -16.52
CA GLU A 172 -14.75 -18.28 -17.36
C GLU A 172 -15.79 -17.19 -17.27
N ALA A 173 -16.32 -16.78 -18.42
CA ALA A 173 -17.58 -16.06 -18.51
C ALA A 173 -18.74 -17.08 -18.48
N LYS A 174 -19.50 -17.12 -17.40
CA LYS A 174 -20.73 -17.94 -17.33
C LYS A 174 -21.88 -17.35 -18.17
N ASP A 175 -21.92 -16.04 -18.17
CA ASP A 175 -22.78 -15.19 -18.98
C ASP A 175 -22.13 -13.81 -19.11
N ALA A 176 -22.80 -12.82 -19.71
CA ALA A 176 -22.21 -11.49 -19.89
C ALA A 176 -21.87 -10.74 -18.58
N LYS A 177 -22.44 -11.16 -17.44
CA LYS A 177 -22.33 -10.46 -16.15
C LYS A 177 -21.72 -11.30 -15.04
N THR A 178 -21.39 -12.54 -15.31
CA THR A 178 -20.85 -13.46 -14.31
C THR A 178 -19.52 -14.02 -14.77
N VAL A 179 -18.46 -13.71 -14.05
CA VAL A 179 -17.13 -14.29 -14.28
C VAL A 179 -16.73 -15.16 -13.11
N VAL A 180 -16.13 -16.30 -13.42
CA VAL A 180 -15.66 -17.28 -12.43
C VAL A 180 -14.17 -17.53 -12.59
N PHE A 181 -13.46 -17.41 -11.48
CA PHE A 181 -12.04 -17.75 -11.37
C PHE A 181 -11.90 -19.07 -10.62
N THR A 182 -11.09 -19.97 -11.11
CA THR A 182 -10.70 -21.20 -10.42
C THR A 182 -9.21 -21.18 -10.13
N THR A 183 -8.84 -21.55 -8.91
CA THR A 183 -7.45 -21.62 -8.44
C THR A 183 -7.03 -23.07 -8.20
N LYS A 184 -5.70 -23.34 -8.21
CA LYS A 184 -5.13 -24.68 -7.93
C LYS A 184 -5.38 -25.12 -6.49
N THR A 185 -5.31 -24.14 -5.58
CA THR A 185 -5.44 -24.30 -4.13
C THR A 185 -6.22 -23.12 -3.60
N PRO A 186 -6.82 -23.19 -2.41
CA PRO A 186 -7.36 -22.01 -1.76
C PRO A 186 -6.29 -20.91 -1.69
N TYR A 187 -6.67 -19.67 -1.99
CA TYR A 187 -5.74 -18.55 -2.06
C TYR A 187 -6.29 -17.34 -1.30
N GLY A 188 -5.88 -17.19 -0.04
CA GLY A 188 -6.36 -16.13 0.86
C GLY A 188 -6.11 -14.71 0.37
N PRO A 189 -4.96 -14.38 -0.28
CA PRO A 189 -4.71 -13.05 -0.84
C PRO A 189 -5.55 -12.67 -2.05
N PHE A 190 -6.40 -13.54 -2.59
CA PHE A 190 -7.08 -13.41 -3.87
C PHE A 190 -7.74 -12.04 -4.07
N LEU A 191 -8.58 -11.58 -3.12
CA LEU A 191 -9.29 -10.31 -3.26
C LEU A 191 -8.36 -9.09 -3.16
N ALA A 192 -7.36 -9.15 -2.28
CA ALA A 192 -6.38 -8.08 -2.14
C ALA A 192 -5.53 -7.92 -3.41
N THR A 193 -5.16 -9.05 -4.02
CA THR A 193 -4.47 -9.05 -5.31
C THR A 193 -5.37 -8.52 -6.43
N MET A 194 -6.66 -8.92 -6.47
CA MET A 194 -7.63 -8.38 -7.43
C MET A 194 -7.86 -6.88 -7.31
N ALA A 195 -7.68 -6.30 -6.13
CA ALA A 195 -7.84 -4.85 -5.91
C ALA A 195 -6.63 -4.01 -6.33
N MET A 196 -5.52 -4.64 -6.70
CA MET A 196 -4.33 -3.92 -7.19
C MET A 196 -4.65 -3.15 -8.47
N SER A 197 -4.12 -1.93 -8.57
CA SER A 197 -4.20 -1.12 -9.80
C SER A 197 -3.42 -1.70 -10.98
N ALA A 198 -2.68 -2.78 -10.77
CA ALA A 198 -1.98 -3.55 -11.80
C ALA A 198 -2.87 -4.55 -12.55
N PHE A 199 -4.07 -4.86 -12.03
CA PHE A 199 -5.00 -5.83 -12.63
C PHE A 199 -6.37 -5.24 -13.02
N PRO A 200 -6.40 -4.07 -13.68
CA PRO A 200 -7.65 -3.48 -14.13
C PRO A 200 -8.09 -4.12 -15.45
N ILE A 201 -9.33 -3.84 -15.86
CA ILE A 201 -9.86 -4.34 -17.12
C ILE A 201 -9.66 -3.30 -18.22
N VAL A 202 -8.92 -3.68 -19.25
CA VAL A 202 -8.66 -2.91 -20.47
C VAL A 202 -9.60 -3.38 -21.57
N SER A 203 -10.05 -2.46 -22.43
CA SER A 203 -10.89 -2.84 -23.59
C SER A 203 -10.16 -3.85 -24.48
N PRO A 204 -10.76 -5.03 -24.72
CA PRO A 204 -10.22 -5.98 -25.68
C PRO A 204 -10.06 -5.41 -27.09
N LYS A 205 -10.97 -4.50 -27.50
CA LYS A 205 -10.89 -3.82 -28.79
C LYS A 205 -9.65 -2.94 -28.88
N SER A 206 -9.39 -2.15 -27.84
CA SER A 206 -8.21 -1.26 -27.77
C SER A 206 -6.90 -2.05 -27.93
N ILE A 207 -6.81 -3.23 -27.31
CA ILE A 207 -5.62 -4.10 -27.44
C ILE A 207 -5.55 -4.73 -28.84
N LYS A 208 -6.65 -5.25 -29.37
CA LYS A 208 -6.69 -5.88 -30.69
C LYS A 208 -6.35 -4.93 -31.82
N ASP A 209 -6.78 -3.68 -31.69
CA ASP A 209 -6.52 -2.64 -32.70
C ASP A 209 -5.06 -2.18 -32.72
N ASP A 210 -4.35 -2.22 -31.59
CA ASP A 210 -2.99 -1.68 -31.48
C ASP A 210 -2.17 -2.26 -30.30
N LYS A 211 -1.99 -3.58 -30.28
CA LYS A 211 -1.30 -4.26 -29.17
C LYS A 211 0.17 -3.84 -28.95
N ASP A 212 0.82 -3.32 -29.97
CA ASP A 212 2.23 -2.91 -29.93
C ASP A 212 2.44 -1.39 -29.83
N GLY A 213 1.44 -0.59 -30.17
CA GLY A 213 1.59 0.86 -30.23
C GLY A 213 1.15 1.60 -28.98
N TRP A 214 0.03 1.25 -28.39
CA TRP A 214 -0.49 1.96 -27.22
C TRP A 214 0.33 1.72 -25.94
N LEU A 215 1.07 0.62 -25.87
CA LEU A 215 2.00 0.33 -24.79
C LEU A 215 3.10 1.36 -24.66
N LEU A 216 3.57 1.91 -25.78
CA LEU A 216 4.75 2.79 -25.81
C LEU A 216 4.38 4.27 -25.76
N VAL A 217 3.33 4.68 -26.48
CA VAL A 217 3.02 6.12 -26.69
C VAL A 217 1.52 6.40 -26.75
N GLY A 218 0.65 5.39 -26.58
CA GLY A 218 -0.80 5.58 -26.69
C GLY A 218 -1.24 6.04 -28.09
N SER A 219 -0.67 5.46 -29.14
CA SER A 219 -0.85 5.96 -30.53
C SER A 219 -2.30 6.02 -31.00
N LYS A 220 -3.16 5.09 -30.54
CA LYS A 220 -4.59 5.06 -30.83
C LYS A 220 -5.50 5.32 -29.64
N GLY A 221 -4.92 5.59 -28.46
CA GLY A 221 -5.65 5.81 -27.24
C GLY A 221 -5.84 4.54 -26.42
N ALA A 222 -5.68 4.67 -25.10
CA ALA A 222 -5.89 3.59 -24.15
C ALA A 222 -7.34 3.64 -23.65
N ALA A 223 -8.11 2.55 -23.83
CA ALA A 223 -9.52 2.52 -23.47
C ALA A 223 -9.74 1.67 -22.21
N GLY A 224 -10.07 2.33 -21.11
CA GLY A 224 -10.55 1.77 -19.85
C GLY A 224 -12.01 2.13 -19.60
N THR A 225 -12.46 1.90 -18.37
CA THR A 225 -13.79 2.26 -17.86
C THR A 225 -13.75 3.46 -16.92
N GLY A 226 -12.56 3.98 -16.64
CA GLY A 226 -12.26 4.93 -15.57
C GLY A 226 -12.82 6.33 -15.76
N PRO A 227 -12.64 7.18 -14.73
CA PRO A 227 -13.19 8.54 -14.71
C PRO A 227 -12.54 9.49 -15.71
N PHE A 228 -11.34 9.18 -16.20
CA PHE A 228 -10.62 10.02 -17.15
C PHE A 228 -10.17 9.24 -18.38
N ILE A 229 -10.15 9.93 -19.52
CA ILE A 229 -9.83 9.37 -20.84
C ILE A 229 -8.45 9.89 -21.26
N PHE A 230 -7.60 9.00 -21.72
CA PHE A 230 -6.38 9.33 -22.44
C PHE A 230 -6.70 9.48 -23.94
N LYS A 231 -6.23 10.56 -24.54
CA LYS A 231 -6.34 10.78 -25.99
C LYS A 231 -4.97 10.69 -26.67
N PRO A 232 -4.90 10.20 -27.91
CA PRO A 232 -3.66 10.19 -28.68
C PRO A 232 -3.00 11.57 -28.70
N GLY A 233 -1.67 11.61 -28.49
CA GLY A 233 -0.88 12.84 -28.43
C GLY A 233 -0.92 13.59 -27.08
N ALA A 234 -1.73 13.13 -26.12
CA ALA A 234 -1.81 13.77 -24.81
C ALA A 234 -0.65 13.42 -23.87
N TRP A 235 0.21 12.50 -24.24
CA TRP A 235 1.47 12.18 -23.52
C TRP A 235 2.64 12.86 -24.24
N GLN A 236 3.21 13.86 -23.58
CA GLN A 236 4.42 14.55 -23.97
C GLN A 236 5.57 14.00 -23.14
N LYS A 237 6.36 13.13 -23.76
CA LYS A 237 7.42 12.38 -23.07
C LYS A 237 8.35 13.31 -22.28
N ASP A 238 8.71 12.89 -21.06
CA ASP A 238 9.55 13.63 -20.09
C ASP A 238 9.00 15.01 -19.66
N GLN A 239 7.77 15.36 -20.04
CA GLN A 239 7.15 16.64 -19.69
C GLN A 239 5.86 16.48 -18.90
N GLN A 240 4.83 15.87 -19.52
CA GLN A 240 3.52 15.71 -18.91
C GLN A 240 2.63 14.70 -19.66
N ILE A 241 1.59 14.23 -18.97
CA ILE A 241 0.46 13.55 -19.60
C ILE A 241 -0.84 14.21 -19.15
N THR A 242 -1.77 14.41 -20.10
CA THR A 242 -3.08 15.02 -19.84
C THR A 242 -4.18 14.00 -20.04
N LEU A 243 -5.08 13.93 -19.06
CA LEU A 243 -6.29 13.11 -19.12
C LEU A 243 -7.51 14.01 -19.09
N GLU A 244 -8.52 13.71 -19.89
CA GLU A 244 -9.78 14.47 -19.97
C GLU A 244 -10.90 13.72 -19.24
N ARG A 245 -11.90 14.45 -18.74
CA ARG A 245 -13.08 13.87 -18.12
C ARG A 245 -13.75 12.83 -19.03
N ASN A 246 -14.16 11.70 -18.47
CA ASN A 246 -15.10 10.78 -19.09
C ASN A 246 -16.53 11.27 -18.84
N PRO A 247 -17.23 11.81 -19.84
CA PRO A 247 -18.60 12.32 -19.66
C PRO A 247 -19.62 11.20 -19.43
N SER A 248 -19.26 9.96 -19.79
CA SER A 248 -20.10 8.77 -19.67
C SER A 248 -19.67 7.89 -18.49
N TYR A 249 -18.91 8.44 -17.53
CA TYR A 249 -18.47 7.65 -16.38
C TYR A 249 -19.66 7.15 -15.57
N TRP A 250 -19.66 5.87 -15.26
CA TRP A 250 -20.78 5.16 -14.65
C TRP A 250 -21.08 5.57 -13.19
N GLN A 251 -20.06 6.03 -12.45
CA GLN A 251 -20.18 6.32 -11.02
C GLN A 251 -20.76 7.72 -10.77
N LYS A 252 -21.60 7.80 -9.74
CA LYS A 252 -22.12 9.05 -9.18
C LYS A 252 -21.71 9.16 -7.72
N ASP A 253 -21.71 10.37 -7.19
CA ASP A 253 -21.52 10.60 -5.75
C ASP A 253 -22.77 10.20 -4.94
N SER A 254 -22.70 10.31 -3.62
CA SER A 254 -23.81 9.99 -2.70
C SER A 254 -25.04 10.87 -2.89
N ALA A 255 -24.91 12.02 -3.54
CA ALA A 255 -26.00 12.93 -3.88
C ALA A 255 -26.57 12.68 -5.31
N GLY A 256 -26.04 11.67 -6.02
CA GLY A 256 -26.44 11.34 -7.39
C GLY A 256 -25.80 12.19 -8.48
N LYS A 257 -24.84 13.06 -8.14
CA LYS A 257 -24.13 13.92 -9.11
C LYS A 257 -23.09 13.11 -9.88
N ALA A 258 -22.98 13.35 -11.18
CA ALA A 258 -22.02 12.66 -12.04
C ALA A 258 -20.57 12.96 -11.65
N LEU A 259 -19.74 11.93 -11.70
CA LEU A 259 -18.29 11.97 -11.48
C LEU A 259 -17.55 11.80 -12.82
N PRO A 260 -16.26 12.17 -12.89
CA PRO A 260 -15.48 12.93 -11.91
C PRO A 260 -15.88 14.41 -11.91
N TYR A 261 -15.50 15.14 -10.87
CA TYR A 261 -15.83 16.58 -10.79
C TYR A 261 -14.94 17.44 -11.70
N LEU A 262 -13.69 17.07 -11.93
CA LEU A 262 -12.71 17.78 -12.75
C LEU A 262 -12.98 17.62 -14.25
N ASP A 263 -12.58 18.60 -15.05
CA ASP A 263 -12.57 18.50 -16.52
C ASP A 263 -11.30 17.81 -17.02
N LYS A 264 -10.16 18.04 -16.32
CA LYS A 264 -8.85 17.53 -16.72
C LYS A 264 -7.96 17.21 -15.52
N VAL A 265 -7.10 16.22 -15.70
CA VAL A 265 -5.94 15.96 -14.85
C VAL A 265 -4.68 16.05 -15.68
N VAL A 266 -3.68 16.79 -15.20
CA VAL A 266 -2.37 16.90 -15.84
C VAL A 266 -1.32 16.39 -14.86
N PHE A 267 -0.60 15.35 -15.22
CA PHE A 267 0.56 14.89 -14.48
C PHE A 267 1.81 15.55 -15.07
N ARG A 268 2.48 16.39 -14.27
CA ARG A 268 3.73 17.07 -14.62
C ARG A 268 4.91 16.24 -14.13
N PHE A 269 5.84 15.93 -15.03
CA PHE A 269 7.03 15.12 -14.74
C PHE A 269 8.18 16.03 -14.35
N ILE A 270 8.45 16.14 -13.05
CA ILE A 270 9.47 17.04 -12.50
C ILE A 270 10.36 16.21 -11.58
N LYS A 271 11.53 15.80 -12.08
CA LYS A 271 12.44 14.87 -11.39
C LYS A 271 13.00 15.46 -10.09
N ASP A 272 13.40 16.72 -10.14
CA ASP A 272 13.97 17.41 -8.98
C ASP A 272 12.89 17.81 -7.97
N THR A 273 13.07 17.41 -6.70
CA THR A 273 12.10 17.65 -5.64
C THR A 273 11.97 19.12 -5.28
N ALA A 274 13.08 19.87 -5.28
CA ALA A 274 13.06 21.30 -4.97
C ALA A 274 12.33 22.09 -6.08
N ALA A 275 12.53 21.71 -7.35
CA ALA A 275 11.79 22.27 -8.47
C ALA A 275 10.29 21.97 -8.37
N ARG A 276 9.88 20.73 -8.00
CA ARG A 276 8.47 20.40 -7.76
C ARG A 276 7.86 21.28 -6.66
N LEU A 277 8.58 21.46 -5.56
CA LEU A 277 8.11 22.31 -4.45
C LEU A 277 8.01 23.79 -4.88
N ALA A 278 8.96 24.28 -5.69
CA ALA A 278 8.90 25.64 -6.23
C ALA A 278 7.68 25.83 -7.16
N GLU A 279 7.38 24.85 -8.02
CA GLU A 279 6.19 24.90 -8.89
C GLU A 279 4.88 24.82 -8.08
N LEU A 280 4.84 24.06 -6.98
CA LEU A 280 3.68 24.04 -6.08
C LEU A 280 3.46 25.42 -5.43
N LYS A 281 4.51 26.05 -4.92
CA LYS A 281 4.45 27.41 -4.35
C LYS A 281 4.03 28.46 -5.37
N ALA A 282 4.48 28.32 -6.61
CA ALA A 282 4.10 29.22 -7.71
C ALA A 282 2.67 28.97 -8.24
N GLY A 283 2.00 27.88 -7.83
CA GLY A 283 0.68 27.49 -8.34
C GLY A 283 0.71 26.93 -9.77
N SER A 284 1.86 26.54 -10.28
CA SER A 284 2.01 25.86 -11.58
C SER A 284 1.58 24.38 -11.50
N ILE A 285 1.65 23.77 -10.30
CA ILE A 285 1.02 22.51 -9.93
C ILE A 285 0.16 22.71 -8.70
N ASP A 286 -0.85 21.86 -8.52
CA ASP A 286 -1.85 21.97 -7.45
C ASP A 286 -1.56 21.01 -6.29
N ALA A 287 -0.84 19.91 -6.56
CA ALA A 287 -0.39 18.94 -5.56
C ALA A 287 0.88 18.22 -6.00
N MET A 288 1.61 17.67 -5.04
CA MET A 288 2.78 16.83 -5.27
C MET A 288 2.96 15.78 -4.18
N ARG A 289 3.70 14.72 -4.50
CA ARG A 289 4.19 13.70 -3.56
C ARG A 289 5.72 13.59 -3.61
N ASP A 290 6.28 12.71 -2.77
CA ASP A 290 7.70 12.36 -2.77
C ASP A 290 8.63 13.56 -2.54
N PHE A 291 8.34 14.34 -1.51
CA PHE A 291 9.22 15.41 -1.02
C PHE A 291 9.89 15.01 0.30
N SER A 292 10.98 15.72 0.65
CA SER A 292 11.70 15.45 1.89
C SER A 292 10.84 15.82 3.11
N PRO A 293 10.79 14.99 4.17
CA PRO A 293 10.19 15.41 5.44
C PRO A 293 10.75 16.74 5.98
N GLN A 294 12.01 17.07 5.64
CA GLN A 294 12.63 18.35 6.02
C GLN A 294 11.98 19.58 5.35
N ASP A 295 11.20 19.38 4.29
CA ASP A 295 10.46 20.47 3.61
C ASP A 295 9.12 20.80 4.30
N ILE A 296 8.64 19.94 5.21
CA ILE A 296 7.35 20.10 5.88
C ILE A 296 7.22 21.46 6.58
N PRO A 297 8.20 21.93 7.39
CA PRO A 297 8.11 23.27 8.01
C PRO A 297 7.95 24.39 6.97
N THR A 298 8.64 24.28 5.85
CA THR A 298 8.56 25.29 4.77
C THR A 298 7.20 25.28 4.07
N ILE A 299 6.59 24.09 3.89
CA ILE A 299 5.26 23.95 3.29
C ILE A 299 4.19 24.45 4.27
N THR A 300 4.27 24.10 5.55
CA THR A 300 3.28 24.50 6.56
C THR A 300 3.33 25.98 6.90
N ALA A 301 4.46 26.64 6.72
CA ALA A 301 4.59 28.09 6.86
C ALA A 301 3.86 28.88 5.75
N ASP A 302 3.61 28.25 4.60
CA ASP A 302 2.84 28.87 3.52
C ASP A 302 1.34 28.69 3.75
N SER A 303 0.65 29.81 3.97
CA SER A 303 -0.80 29.80 4.28
C SER A 303 -1.68 29.26 3.16
N SER A 304 -1.18 29.21 1.91
CA SER A 304 -1.89 28.70 0.73
C SER A 304 -1.74 27.19 0.54
N LEU A 305 -0.81 26.56 1.24
CA LEU A 305 -0.47 25.15 1.12
C LEU A 305 -0.92 24.32 2.34
N ALA A 306 -1.04 23.02 2.14
CA ALA A 306 -1.29 22.05 3.19
C ALA A 306 -0.43 20.80 2.97
N VAL A 307 0.05 20.21 4.06
CA VAL A 307 0.56 18.85 4.08
C VAL A 307 -0.61 17.91 4.38
N ILE A 308 -0.80 16.92 3.54
CA ILE A 308 -1.87 15.93 3.68
C ILE A 308 -1.22 14.60 4.08
N PRO A 309 -1.49 14.09 5.29
CA PRO A 309 -0.90 12.86 5.77
C PRO A 309 -1.37 11.66 4.93
N ARG A 310 -0.46 10.70 4.71
CA ARG A 310 -0.75 9.41 4.09
C ARG A 310 -0.59 8.32 5.15
N PRO A 311 -1.52 7.38 5.29
CA PRO A 311 -1.33 6.23 6.15
C PRO A 311 -0.09 5.41 5.71
N PRO A 312 0.69 4.85 6.66
CA PRO A 312 1.87 4.08 6.31
C PRO A 312 1.49 2.78 5.58
N PHE A 313 2.24 2.46 4.55
CA PHE A 313 2.14 1.18 3.83
C PHE A 313 3.53 0.62 3.54
N ASN A 314 4.44 0.89 4.43
CA ASN A 314 5.83 0.49 4.30
C ASN A 314 6.43 0.17 5.67
N VAL A 315 7.47 -0.64 5.65
CA VAL A 315 8.31 -0.90 6.81
C VAL A 315 9.77 -0.80 6.42
N GLY A 316 10.49 0.14 7.03
CA GLY A 316 11.95 0.16 7.01
C GLY A 316 12.49 -0.81 8.04
N TYR A 317 13.51 -1.58 7.69
CA TYR A 317 14.11 -2.55 8.60
C TYR A 317 15.64 -2.55 8.55
N LEU A 318 16.26 -2.95 9.65
CA LEU A 318 17.65 -3.35 9.70
C LEU A 318 17.71 -4.86 9.46
N GLY A 319 18.27 -5.26 8.34
CA GLY A 319 18.55 -6.66 8.02
C GLY A 319 19.73 -7.19 8.83
N VAL A 320 19.64 -8.43 9.25
CA VAL A 320 20.65 -9.14 10.02
C VAL A 320 20.92 -10.49 9.36
N ASN A 321 22.17 -10.80 9.07
CA ASN A 321 22.55 -12.06 8.44
C ASN A 321 22.92 -13.11 9.48
N LEU A 322 22.06 -14.09 9.66
CA LEU A 322 22.24 -15.15 10.65
C LEU A 322 23.33 -16.15 10.28
N SER A 323 23.82 -16.15 9.04
CA SER A 323 24.94 -16.99 8.62
C SER A 323 26.32 -16.36 8.85
N ILE A 324 26.36 -15.07 9.23
CA ILE A 324 27.59 -14.33 9.49
C ILE A 324 27.77 -14.09 10.99
N LYS A 325 28.91 -14.55 11.54
CA LYS A 325 29.24 -14.28 12.96
C LYS A 325 29.51 -12.78 13.17
N PRO A 326 29.09 -12.23 14.34
CA PRO A 326 28.49 -12.93 15.49
C PRO A 326 26.94 -12.92 15.45
N PHE A 327 26.31 -12.64 14.32
CA PHE A 327 24.85 -12.49 14.21
C PHE A 327 24.08 -13.82 14.18
N ASP A 328 24.78 -14.97 14.16
CA ASP A 328 24.21 -16.27 14.49
C ASP A 328 23.76 -16.37 15.96
N ASN A 329 24.33 -15.55 16.86
CA ASN A 329 23.98 -15.49 18.27
C ASN A 329 22.75 -14.61 18.51
N LEU A 330 21.67 -15.19 19.08
CA LEU A 330 20.42 -14.50 19.35
C LEU A 330 20.60 -13.28 20.29
N LYS A 331 21.43 -13.39 21.34
CA LYS A 331 21.66 -12.28 22.29
C LYS A 331 22.30 -11.07 21.59
N ILE A 332 23.16 -11.29 20.61
CA ILE A 332 23.74 -10.22 19.80
C ILE A 332 22.64 -9.54 18.96
N ARG A 333 21.77 -10.29 18.32
CA ARG A 333 20.66 -9.71 17.54
C ARG A 333 19.67 -8.92 18.41
N GLN A 334 19.36 -9.45 19.62
CA GLN A 334 18.55 -8.75 20.61
C GLN A 334 19.23 -7.45 21.09
N ALA A 335 20.54 -7.49 21.36
CA ALA A 335 21.30 -6.30 21.73
C ALA A 335 21.28 -5.23 20.63
N VAL A 336 21.45 -5.62 19.37
CA VAL A 336 21.31 -4.70 18.22
C VAL A 336 19.91 -4.08 18.16
N ALA A 337 18.85 -4.88 18.37
CA ALA A 337 17.47 -4.38 18.36
C ALA A 337 17.21 -3.37 19.50
N MET A 338 17.79 -3.58 20.69
CA MET A 338 17.63 -2.71 21.86
C MET A 338 18.52 -1.47 21.82
N ALA A 339 19.58 -1.46 21.01
CA ALA A 339 20.55 -0.37 20.96
C ALA A 339 20.05 0.87 20.22
N ILE A 340 19.17 0.71 19.24
CA ILE A 340 18.79 1.76 18.29
C ILE A 340 17.68 2.66 18.85
N ASN A 341 17.97 3.96 18.99
CA ASN A 341 17.03 4.98 19.43
C ASN A 341 16.10 5.43 18.29
N LYS A 342 15.10 4.59 17.99
CA LYS A 342 14.11 4.87 16.92
C LYS A 342 13.46 6.24 17.08
N LYS A 343 13.13 6.65 18.32
CA LYS A 343 12.46 7.94 18.58
C LYS A 343 13.34 9.13 18.17
N ALA A 344 14.60 9.15 18.58
CA ALA A 344 15.50 10.24 18.21
C ALA A 344 15.68 10.37 16.69
N ILE A 345 15.75 9.24 15.99
CA ILE A 345 15.85 9.19 14.52
C ILE A 345 14.58 9.73 13.86
N ILE A 346 13.39 9.35 14.36
CA ILE A 346 12.10 9.86 13.86
C ILE A 346 12.02 11.38 14.02
N ASP A 347 12.36 11.88 15.20
CA ASP A 347 12.27 13.31 15.50
C ASP A 347 13.24 14.14 14.62
N THR A 348 14.42 13.60 14.32
CA THR A 348 15.47 14.34 13.60
C THR A 348 15.45 14.16 12.08
N LEU A 349 15.15 12.96 11.59
CA LEU A 349 15.26 12.64 10.15
C LEU A 349 13.92 12.52 9.43
N TYR A 350 12.82 12.32 10.16
CA TYR A 350 11.48 12.20 9.57
C TYR A 350 10.56 13.37 9.90
N ALA A 351 11.04 14.38 10.62
CA ALA A 351 10.21 15.51 11.09
C ALA A 351 8.90 15.05 11.78
N GLY A 352 8.93 13.91 12.47
CA GLY A 352 7.75 13.30 13.09
C GLY A 352 6.88 12.45 12.16
N GLU A 353 7.13 12.44 10.84
CA GLU A 353 6.34 11.71 9.83
C GLU A 353 6.75 10.23 9.71
N ALA A 354 6.95 9.59 10.87
CA ALA A 354 7.11 8.15 10.99
C ALA A 354 6.69 7.67 12.38
N LYS A 355 6.47 6.37 12.50
CA LYS A 355 6.28 5.70 13.79
C LYS A 355 7.33 4.61 13.95
N ALA A 356 7.75 4.35 15.18
CA ALA A 356 8.59 3.20 15.47
C ALA A 356 7.83 1.92 15.12
N ALA A 357 8.43 1.08 14.28
CA ALA A 357 7.82 -0.18 13.91
C ALA A 357 8.00 -1.22 15.03
N SER A 358 6.90 -1.86 15.42
CA SER A 358 6.86 -2.93 16.41
C SER A 358 6.82 -4.33 15.79
N GLN A 359 6.47 -4.44 14.51
CA GLN A 359 6.36 -5.69 13.76
C GLN A 359 6.49 -5.41 12.26
N PHE A 360 6.43 -6.46 11.41
CA PHE A 360 6.58 -6.29 9.96
C PHE A 360 5.27 -5.95 9.24
N LEU A 361 4.12 -6.27 9.82
CA LEU A 361 2.83 -5.78 9.34
C LEU A 361 2.66 -4.29 9.70
N VAL A 362 1.98 -3.54 8.87
CA VAL A 362 1.68 -2.12 9.15
C VAL A 362 0.35 -1.96 9.90
N PRO A 363 0.16 -0.88 10.68
CA PRO A 363 -1.08 -0.64 11.41
C PRO A 363 -2.32 -0.70 10.50
N GLY A 364 -3.38 -1.38 10.97
CA GLY A 364 -4.64 -1.55 10.24
C GLY A 364 -4.66 -2.74 9.26
N MET A 365 -3.53 -3.42 9.06
CA MET A 365 -3.47 -4.63 8.22
C MET A 365 -3.98 -5.86 8.99
N LEU A 366 -4.59 -6.80 8.28
CA LEU A 366 -5.02 -8.08 8.85
C LEU A 366 -3.86 -8.76 9.58
N GLY A 367 -4.07 -9.19 10.84
CA GLY A 367 -3.04 -9.83 11.65
C GLY A 367 -2.04 -8.87 12.31
N TYR A 368 -2.18 -7.55 12.11
CA TYR A 368 -1.46 -6.59 12.95
C TYR A 368 -1.92 -6.71 14.40
N ASP A 369 -0.98 -6.73 15.33
CA ASP A 369 -1.26 -6.87 16.75
C ASP A 369 -1.00 -5.55 17.50
N ASP A 370 -2.07 -4.83 17.81
CA ASP A 370 -2.00 -3.54 18.51
C ASP A 370 -1.45 -3.66 19.94
N SER A 371 -1.42 -4.86 20.51
CA SER A 371 -0.84 -5.09 21.84
C SER A 371 0.69 -5.08 21.84
N VAL A 372 1.31 -5.24 20.66
CA VAL A 372 2.77 -5.20 20.48
C VAL A 372 3.19 -3.76 20.17
N THR A 373 3.59 -3.04 21.22
CA THR A 373 3.96 -1.61 21.11
C THR A 373 5.40 -1.39 20.66
N ASP A 374 6.29 -2.33 20.97
CA ASP A 374 7.70 -2.30 20.61
C ASP A 374 8.17 -3.67 20.13
N PHE A 375 9.04 -3.71 19.10
CA PHE A 375 9.73 -4.94 18.74
C PHE A 375 10.72 -5.34 19.84
N TYR A 376 11.58 -4.40 20.25
CA TYR A 376 12.39 -4.39 21.45
C TYR A 376 12.49 -2.94 21.95
N LYS A 377 12.32 -2.73 23.25
CA LYS A 377 12.47 -1.39 23.87
C LYS A 377 13.90 -0.93 23.77
N PHE A 378 14.08 0.35 23.50
CA PHE A 378 15.40 0.99 23.54
C PHE A 378 15.97 0.93 24.96
N ASP A 379 17.07 0.22 25.12
CA ASP A 379 17.82 0.10 26.38
C ASP A 379 19.27 -0.32 26.10
N GLN A 380 20.16 0.64 26.01
CA GLN A 380 21.58 0.39 25.75
C GLN A 380 22.29 -0.30 26.91
N ALA A 381 21.81 -0.14 28.15
CA ALA A 381 22.40 -0.83 29.30
C ALA A 381 22.10 -2.34 29.26
N ALA A 382 20.83 -2.69 29.00
CA ALA A 382 20.45 -4.08 28.78
C ALA A 382 21.12 -4.68 27.54
N ALA A 383 21.27 -3.92 26.47
CA ALA A 383 21.98 -4.35 25.25
C ALA A 383 23.45 -4.70 25.54
N LYS A 384 24.18 -3.87 26.29
CA LYS A 384 25.55 -4.18 26.74
C LYS A 384 25.63 -5.45 27.56
N LYS A 385 24.66 -5.65 28.46
CA LYS A 385 24.58 -6.87 29.26
C LYS A 385 24.36 -8.10 28.38
N LEU A 386 23.49 -8.03 27.39
CA LEU A 386 23.28 -9.14 26.43
C LEU A 386 24.56 -9.48 25.65
N ILE A 387 25.35 -8.48 25.24
CA ILE A 387 26.63 -8.72 24.59
C ILE A 387 27.59 -9.44 25.54
N ALA A 388 27.72 -8.98 26.78
CA ALA A 388 28.56 -9.65 27.79
C ALA A 388 28.11 -11.09 28.05
N ASP A 389 26.80 -11.31 28.17
CA ASP A 389 26.18 -12.64 28.41
C ASP A 389 26.18 -13.55 27.17
N SER A 390 26.57 -13.04 26.00
CA SER A 390 26.56 -13.78 24.74
C SER A 390 27.73 -14.74 24.57
N GLY A 391 28.83 -14.49 25.30
CA GLY A 391 30.11 -15.18 25.12
C GLY A 391 30.90 -14.75 23.88
N VAL A 392 30.42 -13.75 23.15
CA VAL A 392 31.11 -13.16 21.99
C VAL A 392 32.18 -12.18 22.48
N ALA A 393 33.38 -12.25 21.90
CA ALA A 393 34.47 -11.30 22.24
C ALA A 393 34.07 -9.87 21.88
N SER A 394 34.36 -8.92 22.78
CA SER A 394 34.13 -7.50 22.60
C SER A 394 35.46 -6.75 22.59
N PRO A 395 35.61 -5.66 21.82
CA PRO A 395 34.61 -5.02 20.95
C PRO A 395 34.33 -5.81 19.68
N ILE A 396 33.07 -5.68 19.17
CA ILE A 396 32.63 -6.29 17.91
C ILE A 396 32.88 -5.28 16.78
N THR A 397 33.50 -5.71 15.68
CA THR A 397 33.61 -4.91 14.45
C THR A 397 32.84 -5.58 13.33
N THR A 398 32.02 -4.82 12.62
CA THR A 398 31.18 -5.31 11.51
C THR A 398 31.02 -4.24 10.42
N GLU A 399 30.33 -4.59 9.34
CA GLU A 399 29.91 -3.64 8.31
C GLU A 399 28.40 -3.38 8.43
N LEU A 400 28.00 -2.13 8.17
CA LEU A 400 26.62 -1.70 8.02
C LEU A 400 26.44 -1.13 6.62
N TRP A 401 25.69 -1.84 5.81
CA TRP A 401 25.43 -1.48 4.42
C TRP A 401 24.16 -0.62 4.31
N TYR A 402 24.24 0.51 3.60
CA TYR A 402 23.13 1.40 3.40
C TYR A 402 22.81 1.60 1.91
N MET A 403 21.54 1.84 1.60
CA MET A 403 21.06 2.05 0.24
C MET A 403 21.64 3.35 -0.35
N PRO A 404 22.07 3.35 -1.63
CA PRO A 404 22.54 4.57 -2.31
C PRO A 404 21.39 5.48 -2.77
N VAL A 405 20.12 5.06 -2.59
CA VAL A 405 18.92 5.76 -3.05
C VAL A 405 17.93 5.97 -1.92
N SER A 406 17.25 7.11 -1.91
CA SER A 406 16.14 7.39 -1.01
C SER A 406 14.92 6.50 -1.32
N ARG A 407 14.20 6.13 -0.27
CA ARG A 407 12.94 5.40 -0.33
C ARG A 407 11.98 5.99 0.72
N PRO A 408 10.65 5.79 0.58
CA PRO A 408 9.70 6.29 1.56
C PRO A 408 10.04 5.92 3.00
N TYR A 409 10.50 4.70 3.22
CA TYR A 409 10.88 4.18 4.54
C TYR A 409 12.27 4.63 5.03
N TYR A 410 13.15 5.13 4.16
CA TYR A 410 14.45 5.74 4.47
C TYR A 410 14.68 6.95 3.57
N PRO A 411 14.22 8.15 3.95
CA PRO A 411 14.35 9.35 3.12
C PRO A 411 15.81 9.80 2.95
N ASP A 412 16.67 9.54 3.95
CA ASP A 412 18.11 9.73 3.88
C ASP A 412 18.83 8.50 4.46
N PRO A 413 19.04 7.45 3.64
CA PRO A 413 19.58 6.17 4.13
C PRO A 413 20.97 6.31 4.76
N LYS A 414 21.81 7.25 4.28
CA LYS A 414 23.14 7.47 4.82
C LYS A 414 23.08 8.03 6.24
N LYS A 415 22.29 9.09 6.47
CA LYS A 415 22.12 9.66 7.81
C LYS A 415 21.49 8.68 8.79
N VAL A 416 20.53 7.86 8.33
CA VAL A 416 19.97 6.78 9.14
C VAL A 416 21.04 5.76 9.52
N ALA A 417 21.90 5.36 8.57
CA ALA A 417 23.02 4.45 8.86
C ALA A 417 24.04 5.04 9.81
N GLU A 418 24.36 6.34 9.70
CA GLU A 418 25.23 7.07 10.62
C GLU A 418 24.66 7.07 12.05
N ALA A 419 23.34 7.30 12.20
CA ALA A 419 22.67 7.23 13.49
C ALA A 419 22.71 5.81 14.08
N PHE A 420 22.43 4.77 13.26
CA PHE A 420 22.53 3.37 13.70
C PHE A 420 23.95 3.01 14.12
N ALA A 421 24.98 3.42 13.35
CA ALA A 421 26.37 3.16 13.70
C ALA A 421 26.78 3.83 15.02
N SER A 422 26.30 5.05 15.28
CA SER A 422 26.50 5.75 16.54
C SER A 422 25.86 5.02 17.72
N ASP A 423 24.62 4.58 17.59
CA ASP A 423 23.90 3.84 18.62
C ASP A 423 24.55 2.46 18.90
N LEU A 424 25.02 1.77 17.86
CA LEU A 424 25.74 0.50 17.97
C LEU A 424 27.11 0.68 18.67
N ALA A 425 27.82 1.77 18.36
CA ALA A 425 29.09 2.09 19.01
C ALA A 425 28.92 2.28 20.52
N ALA A 426 27.79 2.87 20.95
CA ALA A 426 27.48 3.05 22.37
C ALA A 426 27.36 1.72 23.13
N ILE A 427 27.13 0.59 22.46
CA ILE A 427 27.08 -0.74 23.08
C ILE A 427 28.31 -1.62 22.77
N GLY A 428 29.35 -1.05 22.15
CA GLY A 428 30.61 -1.75 21.86
C GLY A 428 30.61 -2.49 20.50
N ILE A 429 29.74 -2.11 19.57
CA ILE A 429 29.72 -2.62 18.19
C ILE A 429 30.14 -1.49 17.23
N THR A 430 31.33 -1.60 16.64
CA THR A 430 31.80 -0.69 15.60
C THR A 430 31.26 -1.13 14.25
N ALA A 431 30.34 -0.36 13.66
CA ALA A 431 29.72 -0.63 12.38
C ALA A 431 30.30 0.29 11.29
N ASN A 432 31.13 -0.28 10.40
CA ASN A 432 31.76 0.43 9.28
C ASN A 432 30.72 0.60 8.15
N LEU A 433 30.44 1.85 7.78
CA LEU A 433 29.44 2.17 6.75
C LEU A 433 29.93 1.80 5.34
N LYS A 434 29.09 1.11 4.57
CA LYS A 434 29.34 0.69 3.19
C LYS A 434 28.13 0.97 2.31
N SER A 435 28.39 1.23 1.04
CA SER A 435 27.35 1.40 0.02
C SER A 435 27.90 1.05 -1.36
N VAL A 436 27.04 0.55 -2.25
CA VAL A 436 27.33 0.26 -3.66
C VAL A 436 26.12 0.71 -4.50
N ASP A 437 26.22 0.64 -5.83
CA ASP A 437 25.08 0.94 -6.69
C ASP A 437 23.83 0.09 -6.36
N TRP A 438 22.66 0.61 -6.68
CA TRP A 438 21.39 0.02 -6.25
C TRP A 438 21.15 -1.41 -6.76
N THR A 439 21.54 -1.70 -7.99
CA THR A 439 21.36 -3.03 -8.60
C THR A 439 22.23 -4.07 -7.89
N THR A 440 23.49 -3.75 -7.69
CA THR A 440 24.45 -4.56 -6.93
C THR A 440 24.00 -4.72 -5.48
N TYR A 441 23.57 -3.62 -4.83
CA TYR A 441 23.08 -3.65 -3.46
C TYR A 441 21.97 -4.67 -3.26
N ARG A 442 20.93 -4.62 -4.09
CA ARG A 442 19.80 -5.55 -4.01
C ARG A 442 20.22 -7.00 -4.24
N LYS A 443 21.04 -7.24 -5.26
CA LYS A 443 21.56 -8.56 -5.58
C LYS A 443 22.34 -9.16 -4.43
N GLU A 444 23.29 -8.43 -3.90
CA GLU A 444 24.19 -8.91 -2.84
C GLU A 444 23.47 -9.08 -1.49
N ALA A 445 22.50 -8.22 -1.16
CA ALA A 445 21.63 -8.42 -0.01
C ALA A 445 20.84 -9.75 -0.14
N LYS A 446 20.28 -10.02 -1.33
CA LYS A 446 19.56 -11.27 -1.63
C LYS A 446 20.45 -12.50 -1.56
N GLU A 447 21.72 -12.36 -1.89
CA GLU A 447 22.75 -13.42 -1.81
C GLU A 447 23.35 -13.60 -0.41
N ASN A 448 22.82 -12.92 0.62
CA ASN A 448 23.29 -12.99 2.01
C ASN A 448 24.76 -12.55 2.19
N LYS A 449 25.24 -11.54 1.42
CA LYS A 449 26.61 -11.07 1.52
C LYS A 449 26.84 -10.06 2.65
N TYR A 450 25.83 -9.34 3.07
CA TYR A 450 25.94 -8.26 4.06
C TYR A 450 25.69 -8.76 5.48
N PRO A 451 26.51 -8.40 6.46
CA PRO A 451 26.26 -8.75 7.87
C PRO A 451 25.08 -7.97 8.45
N LEU A 452 25.05 -6.64 8.23
CA LEU A 452 23.95 -5.74 8.57
C LEU A 452 23.65 -4.84 7.36
N TRP A 453 22.35 -4.59 7.06
CA TRP A 453 21.98 -3.70 5.96
C TRP A 453 20.64 -3.02 6.18
N LEU A 454 20.49 -1.82 5.63
CA LEU A 454 19.24 -1.07 5.60
C LEU A 454 18.44 -1.42 4.35
N LEU A 455 17.20 -1.83 4.53
CA LEU A 455 16.25 -2.01 3.44
C LEU A 455 14.83 -1.81 3.98
N GLY A 456 13.84 -1.89 3.13
CA GLY A 456 12.45 -1.82 3.53
C GLY A 456 11.56 -2.37 2.43
N TRP A 457 10.28 -2.32 2.69
CA TRP A 457 9.23 -2.76 1.78
C TRP A 457 8.10 -1.74 1.76
N THR A 458 7.62 -1.41 0.59
CA THR A 458 6.32 -0.78 0.39
C THR A 458 5.41 -1.84 -0.21
N GLY A 459 4.26 -2.07 0.40
CA GLY A 459 3.38 -3.14 -0.04
C GLY A 459 2.79 -2.91 -1.43
N ASP A 460 2.59 -3.99 -2.16
CA ASP A 460 1.92 -4.00 -3.46
C ASP A 460 0.40 -4.12 -3.30
N ASN A 461 -0.03 -4.90 -2.31
CA ASN A 461 -1.44 -5.08 -1.95
C ASN A 461 -1.63 -5.07 -0.44
N GLY A 462 -2.88 -4.92 0.03
CA GLY A 462 -3.23 -4.80 1.45
C GLY A 462 -3.25 -6.11 2.23
N ASP A 463 -2.74 -7.21 1.68
CA ASP A 463 -2.72 -8.50 2.36
C ASP A 463 -1.43 -8.70 3.17
N PRO A 464 -1.50 -9.31 4.37
CA PRO A 464 -0.31 -9.62 5.18
C PRO A 464 0.67 -10.57 4.48
N ASP A 465 0.21 -11.37 3.53
CA ASP A 465 1.06 -12.23 2.70
C ASP A 465 2.13 -11.43 1.95
N ASN A 466 1.78 -10.26 1.44
CA ASN A 466 2.69 -9.36 0.74
C ASN A 466 3.77 -8.73 1.63
N PHE A 467 3.67 -8.89 2.92
CA PHE A 467 4.69 -8.47 3.90
C PHE A 467 5.42 -9.68 4.49
N LEU A 468 4.71 -10.61 5.09
CA LEU A 468 5.36 -11.69 5.85
C LEU A 468 5.96 -12.77 4.94
N ASN A 469 5.30 -13.15 3.85
CA ASN A 469 5.87 -14.11 2.91
C ASN A 469 7.09 -13.54 2.18
N VAL A 470 7.05 -12.29 1.74
CA VAL A 470 8.19 -11.62 1.09
C VAL A 470 9.45 -11.67 1.95
N PHE A 471 9.32 -11.58 3.27
CA PHE A 471 10.48 -11.52 4.17
C PHE A 471 10.88 -12.88 4.74
N PHE A 472 9.92 -13.76 5.01
CA PHE A 472 10.11 -14.89 5.92
C PHE A 472 9.76 -16.24 5.32
N HIS A 473 9.29 -16.29 4.07
CA HIS A 473 9.10 -17.55 3.35
C HIS A 473 10.46 -18.21 3.06
N PRO A 474 10.57 -19.56 3.13
CA PRO A 474 11.82 -20.23 2.80
C PRO A 474 12.17 -20.08 1.31
N LYS A 475 13.46 -20.09 1.01
CA LYS A 475 13.89 -20.31 -0.37
C LYS A 475 13.64 -21.78 -0.73
N VAL A 476 12.80 -22.03 -1.72
CA VAL A 476 12.54 -23.41 -2.18
C VAL A 476 13.51 -23.76 -3.30
N VAL A 477 14.32 -24.79 -3.10
CA VAL A 477 15.27 -25.31 -4.11
C VAL A 477 15.06 -26.81 -4.25
N ASN A 478 14.75 -27.26 -5.46
CA ASN A 478 14.44 -28.68 -5.74
C ASN A 478 13.35 -29.26 -4.82
N GLY A 479 12.32 -28.46 -4.52
CA GLY A 479 11.22 -28.86 -3.64
C GLY A 479 11.55 -28.90 -2.15
N GLN A 480 12.74 -28.46 -1.74
CA GLN A 480 13.15 -28.42 -0.33
C GLN A 480 13.23 -26.98 0.17
N ASP A 481 12.81 -26.79 1.41
CA ASP A 481 12.93 -25.54 2.13
C ASP A 481 14.38 -25.27 2.54
N ASN A 482 14.86 -24.11 2.21
CA ASN A 482 16.17 -23.60 2.58
C ASN A 482 16.02 -22.29 3.36
N PRO A 483 17.04 -21.85 4.12
CA PRO A 483 17.02 -20.57 4.80
C PRO A 483 16.63 -19.42 3.86
N THR A 484 15.94 -18.42 4.41
CA THR A 484 15.43 -17.29 3.66
C THR A 484 16.54 -16.57 2.88
N GLU A 485 16.22 -16.04 1.73
CA GLU A 485 17.04 -15.00 1.11
C GLU A 485 17.08 -13.76 2.00
N ASN A 486 18.09 -12.90 1.84
CA ASN A 486 18.21 -11.68 2.66
C ASN A 486 18.24 -11.95 4.18
N GLY A 487 19.14 -12.80 4.68
CA GLY A 487 19.36 -12.96 6.12
C GLY A 487 19.51 -14.38 6.63
N ALA A 488 19.31 -15.39 5.77
CA ALA A 488 19.55 -16.80 6.07
C ALA A 488 18.80 -17.34 7.32
N TRP A 489 17.59 -16.84 7.57
CA TRP A 489 16.76 -17.33 8.68
C TRP A 489 16.12 -18.68 8.34
N SER A 490 16.07 -19.58 9.32
CA SER A 490 15.45 -20.90 9.21
C SER A 490 14.52 -21.14 10.40
N ASN A 491 13.21 -21.22 10.15
CA ASN A 491 12.21 -21.57 11.15
C ASN A 491 11.06 -22.33 10.48
N PRO A 492 11.11 -23.69 10.48
CA PRO A 492 10.08 -24.51 9.85
C PRO A 492 8.67 -24.29 10.39
N ALA A 493 8.53 -23.92 11.69
CA ALA A 493 7.23 -23.64 12.29
C ALA A 493 6.62 -22.36 11.68
N ALA A 494 7.42 -21.31 11.50
CA ALA A 494 6.98 -20.08 10.83
C ALA A 494 6.61 -20.34 9.37
N TRP A 495 7.39 -21.14 8.65
CA TRP A 495 7.11 -21.49 7.26
C TRP A 495 5.80 -22.25 7.08
N ALA A 496 5.51 -23.19 8.00
CA ALA A 496 4.23 -23.90 8.01
C ALA A 496 3.04 -22.95 8.25
N LEU A 497 3.18 -21.99 9.17
CA LEU A 497 2.16 -20.98 9.45
C LEU A 497 1.96 -20.04 8.25
N LEU A 498 3.03 -19.61 7.58
CA LEU A 498 2.95 -18.77 6.38
C LEU A 498 2.19 -19.46 5.25
N ARG A 499 2.52 -20.72 4.93
CA ARG A 499 1.79 -21.51 3.92
C ARG A 499 0.32 -21.70 4.29
N LYS A 500 0.04 -21.99 5.56
CA LYS A 500 -1.34 -22.11 6.04
C LYS A 500 -2.08 -20.77 5.95
N GLY A 501 -1.45 -19.64 6.28
CA GLY A 501 -2.02 -18.31 6.16
C GLY A 501 -2.31 -17.93 4.69
N GLN A 502 -1.48 -18.38 3.75
CA GLN A 502 -1.71 -18.17 2.32
C GLN A 502 -2.90 -18.97 1.78
N SER A 503 -3.14 -20.17 2.30
CA SER A 503 -4.25 -21.04 1.86
C SER A 503 -5.53 -20.90 2.68
N GLU A 504 -5.51 -20.30 3.86
CA GLU A 504 -6.71 -20.06 4.66
C GLU A 504 -7.53 -18.90 4.07
N ILE A 505 -8.85 -19.05 3.97
CA ILE A 505 -9.75 -18.02 3.43
C ILE A 505 -10.54 -17.27 4.49
N ASP A 506 -10.63 -17.82 5.71
CA ASP A 506 -11.28 -17.15 6.84
C ASP A 506 -10.38 -16.04 7.38
N PRO A 507 -10.80 -14.75 7.34
CA PRO A 507 -9.95 -13.65 7.75
C PRO A 507 -9.51 -13.72 9.22
N ALA A 508 -10.36 -14.20 10.13
CA ALA A 508 -10.02 -14.27 11.55
C ALA A 508 -8.94 -15.32 11.80
N LYS A 509 -9.07 -16.49 11.18
CA LYS A 509 -8.06 -17.55 11.26
C LYS A 509 -6.74 -17.11 10.62
N ARG A 510 -6.80 -16.40 9.48
CA ARG A 510 -5.61 -15.83 8.83
C ARG A 510 -4.90 -14.83 9.75
N ALA A 511 -5.66 -13.94 10.40
CA ALA A 511 -5.12 -12.97 11.33
C ALA A 511 -4.33 -13.65 12.46
N ASP A 512 -4.89 -14.72 13.05
CA ASP A 512 -4.23 -15.48 14.12
C ASP A 512 -2.95 -16.17 13.64
N LEU A 513 -2.93 -16.73 12.43
CA LEU A 513 -1.75 -17.35 11.84
C LEU A 513 -0.62 -16.32 11.67
N TYR A 514 -0.92 -15.15 11.14
CA TYR A 514 0.08 -14.10 10.93
C TYR A 514 0.57 -13.46 12.25
N LYS A 515 -0.28 -13.35 13.26
CA LYS A 515 0.17 -12.98 14.63
C LYS A 515 1.17 -13.98 15.20
N GLN A 516 0.92 -15.29 15.01
CA GLN A 516 1.86 -16.34 15.45
C GLN A 516 3.20 -16.22 14.71
N VAL A 517 3.19 -15.96 13.39
CA VAL A 517 4.42 -15.70 12.61
C VAL A 517 5.17 -14.49 13.18
N SER A 518 4.47 -13.37 13.41
CA SER A 518 5.07 -12.14 13.95
C SER A 518 5.74 -12.38 15.31
N LYS A 519 5.14 -13.24 16.15
CA LYS A 519 5.72 -13.62 17.44
C LYS A 519 7.00 -14.47 17.30
N LEU A 520 7.04 -15.41 16.34
CA LEU A 520 8.25 -16.19 16.05
C LEU A 520 9.37 -15.28 15.50
N VAL A 521 9.03 -14.32 14.64
CA VAL A 521 9.97 -13.32 14.15
C VAL A 521 10.52 -12.46 15.28
N GLN A 522 9.68 -12.03 16.22
CA GLN A 522 10.13 -11.27 17.39
C GLN A 522 11.06 -12.09 18.29
N ASN A 523 10.77 -13.35 18.49
CA ASN A 523 11.60 -14.24 19.33
C ASN A 523 12.98 -14.50 18.70
N ASP A 524 13.03 -14.73 17.38
CA ASP A 524 14.25 -15.13 16.68
C ASP A 524 15.10 -13.93 16.19
N VAL A 525 14.49 -12.74 16.08
CA VAL A 525 15.12 -11.51 15.59
C VAL A 525 15.87 -11.72 14.25
N PRO A 526 15.23 -12.28 13.22
CA PRO A 526 15.91 -12.46 11.93
C PRO A 526 16.13 -11.15 11.19
N ARG A 527 15.32 -10.14 11.48
CA ARG A 527 15.38 -8.75 11.03
C ARG A 527 14.74 -7.87 12.08
N ILE A 528 15.06 -6.59 12.08
CA ILE A 528 14.58 -5.63 13.08
C ILE A 528 13.72 -4.58 12.36
N PRO A 529 12.40 -4.56 12.56
CA PRO A 529 11.54 -3.51 12.01
C PRO A 529 11.87 -2.18 12.68
N MET A 530 12.10 -1.14 11.88
CA MET A 530 12.58 0.15 12.36
C MET A 530 11.49 1.21 12.32
N PHE A 531 10.92 1.48 11.14
CA PHE A 531 10.01 2.59 10.94
C PHE A 531 8.84 2.23 10.04
N TYR A 532 7.66 2.74 10.38
CA TYR A 532 6.54 2.94 9.46
C TYR A 532 6.55 4.41 9.06
N ALA A 533 7.01 4.72 7.87
CA ALA A 533 7.05 6.09 7.41
C ALA A 533 5.70 6.50 6.79
N ASN A 534 5.31 7.74 7.04
CA ASN A 534 4.14 8.38 6.44
C ASN A 534 4.63 9.33 5.35
N PRO A 535 4.85 8.86 4.09
CA PRO A 535 5.29 9.76 3.03
C PRO A 535 4.18 10.76 2.70
N PRO A 536 4.26 12.00 3.18
CA PRO A 536 3.16 12.94 3.05
C PRO A 536 3.01 13.43 1.62
N THR A 537 1.83 13.98 1.31
CA THR A 537 1.57 14.74 0.10
C THR A 537 1.43 16.22 0.45
N ALA A 538 1.77 17.10 -0.49
CA ALA A 538 1.56 18.53 -0.36
C ALA A 538 0.58 19.00 -1.43
N ALA A 539 -0.35 19.87 -1.06
CA ALA A 539 -1.33 20.41 -1.98
C ALA A 539 -1.66 21.87 -1.67
N SER A 540 -2.08 22.60 -2.69
CA SER A 540 -2.77 23.87 -2.52
C SER A 540 -4.05 23.66 -1.70
N LYS A 541 -4.38 24.57 -0.79
CA LYS A 541 -5.65 24.55 -0.04
C LYS A 541 -6.89 24.72 -0.94
N LYS A 542 -6.70 25.11 -2.19
CA LYS A 542 -7.74 25.09 -3.22
C LYS A 542 -8.18 23.68 -3.62
N VAL A 543 -7.33 22.68 -3.40
CA VAL A 543 -7.63 21.27 -3.68
C VAL A 543 -8.48 20.71 -2.56
N GLN A 544 -9.66 20.21 -2.90
CA GLN A 544 -10.57 19.54 -1.97
C GLN A 544 -10.86 18.11 -2.45
N GLY A 545 -11.21 17.21 -1.54
CA GLY A 545 -11.55 15.82 -1.88
C GLY A 545 -10.37 14.95 -2.31
N TYR A 546 -9.13 15.42 -2.20
CA TYR A 546 -7.93 14.63 -2.42
C TYR A 546 -7.61 13.79 -1.19
N LEU A 547 -7.62 12.47 -1.36
CA LEU A 547 -7.35 11.50 -0.30
C LEU A 547 -6.15 10.63 -0.70
N PRO A 548 -4.99 10.81 -0.07
CA PRO A 548 -3.84 9.96 -0.31
C PRO A 548 -4.13 8.51 0.07
N HIS A 549 -3.87 7.59 -0.86
CA HIS A 549 -4.03 6.16 -0.62
C HIS A 549 -2.72 5.58 -0.02
N PRO A 550 -2.77 4.61 0.92
CA PRO A 550 -1.57 4.00 1.49
C PRO A 550 -0.58 3.49 0.44
N SER A 551 -1.05 2.82 -0.61
CA SER A 551 -0.21 2.29 -1.70
C SER A 551 0.33 3.35 -2.68
N GLY A 552 -0.07 4.62 -2.55
CA GLY A 552 0.26 5.67 -3.53
C GLY A 552 -0.56 5.63 -4.81
N GLY A 553 -1.61 4.80 -4.87
CA GLY A 553 -2.55 4.70 -5.99
C GLY A 553 -3.80 5.54 -5.76
N GLU A 554 -3.66 6.87 -5.69
CA GLU A 554 -4.76 7.79 -5.45
C GLU A 554 -5.74 7.85 -6.63
N ALA A 555 -7.04 7.88 -6.35
CA ALA A 555 -8.07 8.18 -7.35
C ALA A 555 -8.46 9.66 -7.26
N PHE A 556 -8.53 10.35 -8.40
CA PHE A 556 -8.87 11.77 -8.44
C PHE A 556 -10.34 12.05 -8.76
N THR A 557 -11.16 11.02 -8.66
CA THR A 557 -12.59 11.04 -9.00
C THR A 557 -13.38 12.10 -8.20
N LEU A 558 -13.03 12.29 -6.92
CA LEU A 558 -13.71 13.22 -6.00
C LEU A 558 -12.96 14.55 -5.82
N VAL A 559 -11.85 14.75 -6.53
CA VAL A 559 -11.06 15.98 -6.41
C VAL A 559 -11.80 17.14 -7.04
N THR A 560 -11.77 18.30 -6.36
CA THR A 560 -12.25 19.59 -6.86
C THR A 560 -11.22 20.68 -6.64
N ILE A 561 -11.28 21.73 -7.46
CA ILE A 561 -10.44 22.93 -7.32
C ILE A 561 -11.36 24.12 -7.05
N THR A 562 -11.21 24.74 -5.87
CA THR A 562 -11.89 26.00 -5.58
C THR A 562 -11.22 27.15 -6.32
N LYS A 563 -12.02 28.12 -6.80
CA LYS A 563 -11.52 29.31 -7.54
C LYS A 563 -10.72 30.26 -6.65
#